data_b1a9231a6869fc0fd2e7a66cb24b496d
#
_entry.id   b1a9231a6869fc0fd2e7a66cb24b496d
#
_cell.length_a   1.000
_cell.length_b   1.000
_cell.length_c   1.000
_cell.angle_alpha   90.00
_cell.angle_beta   90.00
_cell.angle_gamma   90.00
#
_symmetry.space_group_name_H-M   'P 1'
#
loop_
_entity.id
_entity.type
_entity.pdbx_description
1 polymer ?
#
loop_
_entity_poly.entity_id
_entity_poly.type
_entity_poly.pdbx_seq_one_letter_code
_entity_poly.pdbx_strand_id
1 'polypeptide(L)'
;MEKELKIIPPIGYEIDRQKSTFEKIIFKKIPENPKTWEEYCSLMKGKTVYYTNCNTITVSGFSDAHDKFVNKKRAEQFIALGKLMQLRDYWVRGYKEFKYALLVTRNENILVYNWNGYHTYPHILTFPTKEMAEEFKECFPDLLKKAFLPE
;
A
#
# COMPACT_ATOMS: atom_id res chain seq x y z
N MET A 1 -30.15 -35.34 3.73
CA MET A 1 -30.36 -33.88 3.54
C MET A 1 -29.18 -33.19 4.23
N GLU A 2 -28.25 -32.64 3.46
CA GLU A 2 -27.12 -31.88 3.99
C GLU A 2 -27.61 -30.51 4.47
N LYS A 3 -27.19 -30.09 5.66
CA LYS A 3 -27.47 -28.76 6.21
C LYS A 3 -26.15 -27.99 6.27
N GLU A 4 -26.10 -26.86 5.60
CA GLU A 4 -24.96 -25.96 5.60
C GLU A 4 -25.13 -24.89 6.69
N LEU A 5 -24.12 -24.69 7.52
CA LEU A 5 -24.07 -23.61 8.50
C LEU A 5 -23.11 -22.51 8.00
N LYS A 6 -23.63 -21.36 7.62
CA LYS A 6 -22.83 -20.21 7.22
C LYS A 6 -22.49 -19.34 8.42
N ILE A 7 -21.22 -19.28 8.80
CA ILE A 7 -20.73 -18.42 9.87
C ILE A 7 -20.28 -17.09 9.28
N ILE A 8 -20.92 -16.01 9.74
CA ILE A 8 -20.60 -14.64 9.31
C ILE A 8 -19.84 -13.95 10.46
N PRO A 9 -18.57 -13.57 10.28
CA PRO A 9 -17.85 -12.83 11.31
C PRO A 9 -18.50 -11.46 11.58
N PRO A 10 -18.39 -10.93 12.81
CA PRO A 10 -18.76 -9.55 13.11
C PRO A 10 -17.95 -8.56 12.26
N ILE A 11 -18.50 -7.36 12.05
CA ILE A 11 -17.81 -6.27 11.32
C ILE A 11 -16.47 -5.98 12.00
N GLY A 12 -15.38 -5.93 11.20
CA GLY A 12 -14.03 -5.71 11.68
C GLY A 12 -13.33 -6.95 12.26
N TYR A 13 -13.94 -8.13 12.13
CA TYR A 13 -13.37 -9.40 12.57
C TYR A 13 -13.31 -10.42 11.42
N GLU A 14 -12.35 -11.32 11.49
CA GLU A 14 -12.22 -12.49 10.61
C GLU A 14 -12.10 -13.78 11.46
N ILE A 15 -12.39 -14.93 10.88
CA ILE A 15 -12.22 -16.21 11.56
C ILE A 15 -10.72 -16.49 11.74
N ASP A 16 -10.29 -16.68 12.98
CA ASP A 16 -8.93 -17.17 13.28
C ASP A 16 -8.86 -18.68 13.00
N ARG A 17 -8.46 -19.04 11.79
CA ARG A 17 -8.39 -20.44 11.33
C ARG A 17 -7.36 -21.27 12.11
N GLN A 18 -6.36 -20.65 12.73
CA GLN A 18 -5.35 -21.38 13.50
C GLN A 18 -5.84 -21.74 14.90
N LYS A 19 -6.72 -20.91 15.48
CA LYS A 19 -7.25 -21.10 16.83
C LYS A 19 -8.67 -21.65 16.85
N SER A 20 -9.36 -21.64 15.71
CA SER A 20 -10.70 -22.21 15.59
C SER A 20 -10.63 -23.72 15.44
N THR A 21 -11.58 -24.41 16.09
CA THR A 21 -11.80 -25.84 15.96
C THR A 21 -13.21 -26.09 15.43
N PHE A 22 -13.55 -27.35 15.17
CA PHE A 22 -14.90 -27.72 14.75
C PHE A 22 -15.96 -27.37 15.83
N GLU A 23 -15.58 -27.39 17.11
CA GLU A 23 -16.48 -27.11 18.24
C GLU A 23 -16.51 -25.63 18.63
N LYS A 24 -15.45 -24.85 18.31
CA LYS A 24 -15.30 -23.46 18.74
C LYS A 24 -14.72 -22.58 17.64
N ILE A 25 -15.50 -21.61 17.19
CA ILE A 25 -15.04 -20.61 16.25
C ILE A 25 -14.53 -19.37 16.99
N ILE A 26 -13.30 -18.99 16.71
CA ILE A 26 -12.65 -17.82 17.30
C ILE A 26 -12.52 -16.75 16.22
N PHE A 27 -12.93 -15.53 16.58
CA PHE A 27 -12.75 -14.35 15.74
C PHE A 27 -11.54 -13.55 16.21
N LYS A 28 -10.74 -13.06 15.28
CA LYS A 28 -9.67 -12.09 15.53
C LYS A 28 -9.99 -10.78 14.85
N LYS A 29 -9.60 -9.66 15.47
CA LYS A 29 -9.78 -8.33 14.89
C LYS A 29 -8.95 -8.25 13.60
N ILE A 30 -9.56 -7.74 12.54
CA ILE A 30 -8.83 -7.42 11.30
C ILE A 30 -7.93 -6.24 11.62
N PRO A 31 -6.61 -6.33 11.36
CA PRO A 31 -5.71 -5.21 11.58
C PRO A 31 -6.13 -3.99 10.75
N GLU A 32 -6.25 -2.86 11.40
CA GLU A 32 -6.51 -1.60 10.72
C GLU A 32 -5.35 -1.25 9.77
N ASN A 33 -5.66 -0.51 8.71
CA ASN A 33 -4.61 -0.02 7.82
C ASN A 33 -3.80 1.07 8.52
N PRO A 34 -2.47 1.06 8.39
CA PRO A 34 -1.64 2.11 8.96
C PRO A 34 -1.95 3.44 8.29
N LYS A 35 -2.03 4.51 9.08
CA LYS A 35 -2.29 5.87 8.63
C LYS A 35 -1.00 6.70 8.50
N THR A 36 0.10 6.19 9.04
CA THR A 36 1.42 6.80 8.97
C THR A 36 2.48 5.78 8.55
N TRP A 37 3.64 6.28 8.10
CA TRP A 37 4.79 5.43 7.78
C TRP A 37 5.34 4.72 9.03
N GLU A 38 5.34 5.39 10.17
CA GLU A 38 5.81 4.88 11.45
C GLU A 38 4.93 3.73 11.97
N GLU A 39 3.61 3.86 11.83
CA GLU A 39 2.67 2.78 12.13
C GLU A 39 2.94 1.55 11.25
N TYR A 40 3.12 1.76 9.94
CA TYR A 40 3.48 0.67 9.02
C TYR A 40 4.78 -0.02 9.45
N CYS A 41 5.84 0.74 9.74
CA CYS A 41 7.12 0.18 10.21
C CYS A 41 6.95 -0.65 11.49
N SER A 42 6.12 -0.18 12.43
CA SER A 42 5.82 -0.90 13.66
C SER A 42 5.09 -2.21 13.42
N LEU A 43 4.13 -2.24 12.50
CA LEU A 43 3.38 -3.44 12.11
C LEU A 43 4.27 -4.47 11.39
N MET A 44 5.30 -4.01 10.67
CA MET A 44 6.21 -4.87 9.91
C MET A 44 7.41 -5.35 10.74
N LYS A 45 7.62 -4.80 11.93
CA LYS A 45 8.74 -5.19 12.82
C LYS A 45 8.70 -6.68 13.12
N GLY A 46 9.82 -7.37 12.90
CA GLY A 46 9.94 -8.82 13.13
C GLY A 46 9.30 -9.70 12.06
N LYS A 47 8.72 -9.14 11.00
CA LYS A 47 8.25 -9.91 9.84
C LYS A 47 9.37 -10.04 8.81
N THR A 48 9.37 -11.14 8.06
CA THR A 48 10.24 -11.29 6.88
C THR A 48 9.75 -10.34 5.80
N VAL A 49 10.62 -9.43 5.37
CA VAL A 49 10.34 -8.48 4.30
C VAL A 49 11.45 -8.54 3.27
N TYR A 50 11.09 -8.36 2.01
CA TYR A 50 12.04 -8.16 0.93
C TYR A 50 12.26 -6.66 0.78
N TYR A 51 13.51 -6.21 0.84
CA TYR A 51 13.84 -4.79 0.69
C TYR A 51 14.94 -4.61 -0.35
N THR A 52 14.89 -3.47 -1.00
CA THR A 52 16.01 -2.93 -1.76
C THR A 52 16.75 -1.95 -0.86
N ASN A 53 18.06 -1.82 -1.01
CA ASN A 53 18.87 -0.87 -0.20
C ASN A 53 18.53 0.62 -0.46
N CYS A 54 17.40 0.91 -1.08
CA CYS A 54 16.96 2.24 -1.48
C CYS A 54 16.47 3.14 -0.34
N ASN A 55 16.54 2.70 0.92
CA ASN A 55 16.02 3.49 2.06
C ASN A 55 16.97 4.60 2.54
N THR A 56 18.19 4.63 2.05
CA THR A 56 19.18 5.65 2.42
C THR A 56 19.79 6.27 1.17
N ILE A 57 19.73 7.60 1.10
CA ILE A 57 20.52 8.35 0.13
C ILE A 57 21.94 8.36 0.66
N THR A 58 22.75 7.43 0.22
CA THR A 58 24.20 7.48 0.48
C THR A 58 24.87 8.22 -0.66
N VAL A 59 25.55 9.32 -0.32
CA VAL A 59 26.52 9.94 -1.21
C VAL A 59 27.78 9.07 -1.14
N SER A 60 27.81 7.99 -1.88
CA SER A 60 29.01 7.18 -2.04
C SER A 60 29.56 7.32 -3.45
N GLY A 61 30.88 7.19 -3.58
CA GLY A 61 31.52 7.11 -4.88
C GLY A 61 30.96 5.97 -5.71
N PHE A 62 31.30 5.92 -6.96
CA PHE A 62 30.83 5.00 -7.98
C PHE A 62 30.93 3.54 -7.51
N SER A 63 29.80 2.88 -7.27
CA SER A 63 29.72 1.43 -7.11
C SER A 63 28.58 0.89 -7.96
N ASP A 64 28.76 -0.28 -8.60
CA ASP A 64 27.77 -0.87 -9.52
C ASP A 64 26.57 -1.50 -8.81
N ALA A 65 26.56 -1.48 -7.49
CA ALA A 65 25.61 -2.23 -6.66
C ALA A 65 24.34 -1.46 -6.25
N HIS A 66 24.15 -0.20 -6.64
CA HIS A 66 23.05 0.63 -6.16
C HIS A 66 22.39 1.41 -7.29
N ASP A 67 21.08 1.61 -7.18
CA ASP A 67 20.32 2.48 -8.07
C ASP A 67 20.88 3.90 -8.00
N LYS A 68 21.40 4.39 -9.14
CA LYS A 68 22.04 5.70 -9.23
C LYS A 68 21.06 6.71 -9.78
N PHE A 69 20.83 7.76 -9.02
CA PHE A 69 20.04 8.89 -9.47
C PHE A 69 20.95 10.07 -9.82
N VAL A 70 20.58 10.77 -10.89
CA VAL A 70 21.35 11.93 -11.39
C VAL A 70 21.47 13.05 -10.35
N ASN A 71 20.48 13.15 -9.46
CA ASN A 71 20.49 14.15 -8.39
C ASN A 71 19.73 13.66 -7.15
N LYS A 72 19.99 14.32 -6.02
CA LYS A 72 19.37 14.04 -4.72
C LYS A 72 17.83 14.04 -4.76
N LYS A 73 17.23 14.98 -5.49
CA LYS A 73 15.79 15.13 -5.61
C LYS A 73 15.14 13.89 -6.23
N ARG A 74 15.74 13.32 -7.29
CA ARG A 74 15.27 12.08 -7.92
C ARG A 74 15.35 10.90 -6.96
N ALA A 75 16.42 10.80 -6.18
CA ALA A 75 16.55 9.77 -5.14
C ALA A 75 15.45 9.90 -4.08
N GLU A 76 15.17 11.11 -3.62
CA GLU A 76 14.11 11.39 -2.65
C GLU A 76 12.71 11.05 -3.19
N GLN A 77 12.44 11.37 -4.46
CA GLN A 77 11.19 10.98 -5.14
C GLN A 77 11.02 9.46 -5.17
N PHE A 78 12.08 8.75 -5.55
CA PHE A 78 12.07 7.28 -5.61
C PHE A 78 11.81 6.66 -4.24
N ILE A 79 12.45 7.17 -3.18
CA ILE A 79 12.21 6.72 -1.80
C ILE A 79 10.75 6.97 -1.39
N ALA A 80 10.20 8.15 -1.67
CA ALA A 80 8.81 8.47 -1.36
C ALA A 80 7.84 7.53 -2.10
N LEU A 81 8.09 7.28 -3.39
CA LEU A 81 7.30 6.35 -4.19
C LEU A 81 7.38 4.92 -3.65
N GLY A 82 8.59 4.45 -3.29
CA GLY A 82 8.79 3.13 -2.69
C GLY A 82 8.01 2.94 -1.39
N LYS A 83 7.97 3.97 -0.52
CA LYS A 83 7.15 3.96 0.70
C LYS A 83 5.66 3.88 0.39
N LEU A 84 5.17 4.68 -0.57
CA LEU A 84 3.77 4.66 -0.98
C LEU A 84 3.37 3.29 -1.55
N MET A 85 4.22 2.65 -2.33
CA MET A 85 3.96 1.31 -2.86
C MET A 85 3.83 0.27 -1.73
N GLN A 86 4.72 0.28 -0.75
CA GLN A 86 4.64 -0.63 0.40
C GLN A 86 3.39 -0.40 1.25
N LEU A 87 3.05 0.86 1.52
CA LEU A 87 1.81 1.23 2.21
C LEU A 87 0.59 0.75 1.43
N ARG A 88 0.53 1.03 0.12
CA ARG A 88 -0.56 0.59 -0.75
C ARG A 88 -0.71 -0.93 -0.73
N ASP A 89 0.38 -1.68 -0.88
CA ASP A 89 0.35 -3.14 -0.88
C ASP A 89 -0.19 -3.71 0.43
N TYR A 90 0.11 -3.05 1.55
CA TYR A 90 -0.47 -3.41 2.84
C TYR A 90 -1.98 -3.12 2.89
N TRP A 91 -2.40 -1.98 2.40
CA TRP A 91 -3.82 -1.55 2.41
C TRP A 91 -4.69 -2.46 1.55
N VAL A 92 -4.19 -2.88 0.40
CA VAL A 92 -4.95 -3.68 -0.58
C VAL A 92 -4.76 -5.19 -0.42
N ARG A 93 -4.11 -5.64 0.66
CA ARG A 93 -3.91 -7.07 0.92
C ARG A 93 -5.23 -7.84 0.91
N GLY A 94 -5.25 -8.95 0.19
CA GLY A 94 -6.44 -9.80 0.05
C GLY A 94 -7.41 -9.38 -1.07
N TYR A 95 -7.23 -8.22 -1.68
CA TYR A 95 -7.98 -7.84 -2.87
C TYR A 95 -7.33 -8.39 -4.15
N LYS A 96 -8.17 -8.76 -5.12
CA LYS A 96 -7.72 -9.29 -6.42
C LYS A 96 -8.00 -8.33 -7.57
N GLU A 97 -9.00 -7.46 -7.42
CA GLU A 97 -9.42 -6.52 -8.45
C GLU A 97 -9.14 -5.08 -8.01
N PHE A 98 -8.65 -4.29 -8.94
CA PHE A 98 -8.31 -2.87 -8.73
C PHE A 98 -9.00 -2.05 -9.82
N LYS A 99 -9.75 -1.03 -9.40
CA LYS A 99 -10.58 -0.21 -10.29
C LYS A 99 -10.26 1.27 -10.25
N TYR A 100 -9.52 1.70 -9.25
CA TYR A 100 -9.21 3.11 -9.03
C TYR A 100 -7.70 3.32 -8.95
N ALA A 101 -7.23 4.43 -9.48
CA ALA A 101 -5.82 4.79 -9.46
C ALA A 101 -5.65 6.25 -8.99
N LEU A 102 -4.51 6.55 -8.37
CA LEU A 102 -4.10 7.92 -8.14
C LEU A 102 -3.37 8.44 -9.39
N LEU A 103 -3.84 9.54 -9.93
CA LEU A 103 -3.26 10.22 -11.09
C LEU A 103 -2.84 11.63 -10.73
N VAL A 104 -1.70 12.04 -11.29
CA VAL A 104 -1.25 13.44 -11.26
C VAL A 104 -1.74 14.13 -12.52
N THR A 105 -2.43 15.23 -12.34
CA THR A 105 -2.89 16.07 -13.46
C THR A 105 -1.81 17.08 -13.87
N ARG A 106 -2.00 17.71 -15.05
CA ARG A 106 -1.12 18.79 -15.53
C ARG A 106 -1.07 19.99 -14.59
N ASN A 107 -2.11 20.18 -13.76
CA ASN A 107 -2.18 21.26 -12.77
C ASN A 107 -1.65 20.81 -11.40
N GLU A 108 -0.84 19.76 -11.37
CA GLU A 108 -0.19 19.24 -10.15
C GLU A 108 -1.17 18.77 -9.06
N ASN A 109 -2.41 18.46 -9.42
CA ASN A 109 -3.37 17.88 -8.51
C ASN A 109 -3.32 16.34 -8.56
N ILE A 110 -3.50 15.72 -7.40
CA ILE A 110 -3.63 14.28 -7.30
C ILE A 110 -5.11 13.92 -7.21
N LEU A 111 -5.60 13.22 -8.22
CA LEU A 111 -7.00 12.81 -8.33
C LEU A 111 -7.15 11.30 -8.24
N VAL A 112 -8.26 10.86 -7.67
CA VAL A 112 -8.70 9.47 -7.76
C VAL A 112 -9.43 9.27 -9.08
N TYR A 113 -8.91 8.38 -9.90
CA TYR A 113 -9.43 8.08 -11.23
C TYR A 113 -9.99 6.67 -11.29
N ASN A 114 -11.17 6.50 -11.92
CA ASN A 114 -11.74 5.19 -12.17
C ASN A 114 -11.04 4.55 -13.38
N TRP A 115 -10.24 3.54 -13.09
CA TRP A 115 -9.48 2.80 -14.10
C TRP A 115 -10.26 1.52 -14.50
N ASN A 116 -11.09 1.61 -15.51
CA ASN A 116 -11.88 0.49 -16.01
C ASN A 116 -11.08 -0.53 -16.83
N GLY A 117 -9.78 -0.64 -16.61
CA GLY A 117 -8.94 -1.64 -17.29
C GLY A 117 -8.60 -1.33 -18.76
N TYR A 118 -9.04 -0.18 -19.30
CA TYR A 118 -8.86 0.17 -20.69
C TYR A 118 -7.57 0.94 -21.03
N HIS A 119 -6.73 1.23 -20.05
CA HIS A 119 -5.49 1.95 -20.27
C HIS A 119 -4.29 1.00 -20.22
N THR A 120 -3.47 1.07 -21.25
CA THR A 120 -2.24 0.28 -21.46
C THR A 120 -1.10 0.63 -20.50
N TYR A 121 -1.27 1.60 -19.62
CA TYR A 121 -0.25 2.02 -18.68
C TYR A 121 -0.49 1.42 -17.30
N PRO A 122 0.51 0.72 -16.73
CA PRO A 122 0.42 0.24 -15.37
C PRO A 122 0.41 1.41 -14.39
N HIS A 123 -0.71 1.60 -13.71
CA HIS A 123 -0.78 2.56 -12.61
C HIS A 123 -0.14 1.95 -11.37
N ILE A 124 0.78 2.68 -10.74
CA ILE A 124 1.56 2.19 -9.60
C ILE A 124 0.71 2.13 -8.33
N LEU A 125 -0.12 3.17 -8.11
CA LEU A 125 -0.99 3.26 -6.94
C LEU A 125 -2.45 3.01 -7.33
N THR A 126 -2.83 1.73 -7.31
CA THR A 126 -4.18 1.27 -7.64
C THR A 126 -4.90 0.70 -6.43
N PHE A 127 -6.22 0.86 -6.38
CA PHE A 127 -7.06 0.50 -5.24
C PHE A 127 -8.34 -0.22 -5.70
N PRO A 128 -8.90 -1.11 -4.87
CA PRO A 128 -10.13 -1.83 -5.18
C PRO A 128 -11.38 -0.93 -5.16
N THR A 129 -11.41 0.08 -4.28
CA THR A 129 -12.55 1.01 -4.13
C THR A 129 -12.10 2.47 -4.19
N LYS A 130 -13.05 3.36 -4.51
CA LYS A 130 -12.82 4.80 -4.55
C LYS A 130 -12.52 5.34 -3.15
N GLU A 131 -13.29 4.89 -2.17
CA GLU A 131 -13.18 5.32 -0.78
C GLU A 131 -11.79 5.02 -0.22
N MET A 132 -11.26 3.83 -0.50
CA MET A 132 -9.91 3.45 -0.08
C MET A 132 -8.84 4.32 -0.75
N ALA A 133 -8.99 4.65 -2.03
CA ALA A 133 -8.06 5.53 -2.74
C ALA A 133 -8.08 6.97 -2.21
N GLU A 134 -9.28 7.52 -1.91
CA GLU A 134 -9.43 8.85 -1.31
C GLU A 134 -8.83 8.88 0.11
N GLU A 135 -9.14 7.89 0.94
CA GLU A 135 -8.58 7.79 2.29
C GLU A 135 -7.05 7.67 2.27
N PHE A 136 -6.49 6.86 1.36
CA PHE A 136 -5.05 6.76 1.18
C PHE A 136 -4.42 8.11 0.78
N LYS A 137 -5.05 8.83 -0.13
CA LYS A 137 -4.61 10.17 -0.53
C LYS A 137 -4.61 11.15 0.64
N GLU A 138 -5.62 11.10 1.50
CA GLU A 138 -5.73 11.96 2.69
C GLU A 138 -4.72 11.60 3.79
N CYS A 139 -4.39 10.32 3.94
CA CYS A 139 -3.41 9.87 4.93
C CYS A 139 -1.95 10.22 4.56
N PHE A 140 -1.61 10.29 3.26
CA PHE A 140 -0.21 10.41 2.84
C PHE A 140 0.05 11.58 1.87
N PRO A 141 -0.47 12.80 2.13
CA PRO A 141 -0.36 13.93 1.20
C PRO A 141 1.10 14.34 0.95
N ASP A 142 1.95 14.36 1.97
CA ASP A 142 3.35 14.79 1.83
C ASP A 142 4.20 13.78 1.05
N LEU A 143 3.97 12.48 1.27
CA LEU A 143 4.63 11.43 0.48
C LEU A 143 4.20 11.49 -0.99
N LEU A 144 2.92 11.71 -1.25
CA LEU A 144 2.39 11.85 -2.60
C LEU A 144 2.95 13.08 -3.31
N LYS A 145 3.00 14.24 -2.65
CA LYS A 145 3.65 15.44 -3.19
C LYS A 145 5.12 15.16 -3.50
N LYS A 146 5.86 14.62 -2.55
CA LYS A 146 7.28 14.33 -2.72
C LYS A 146 7.55 13.33 -3.84
N ALA A 147 6.69 12.35 -4.04
CA ALA A 147 6.84 11.34 -5.10
C ALA A 147 6.50 11.87 -6.49
N PHE A 148 5.44 12.68 -6.61
CA PHE A 148 4.85 13.02 -7.90
C PHE A 148 4.91 14.50 -8.29
N LEU A 149 5.02 15.40 -7.32
CA LEU A 149 5.00 16.86 -7.52
C LEU A 149 6.30 17.48 -7.00
N PRO A 150 7.42 17.25 -7.65
CA PRO A 150 8.69 17.81 -7.21
C PRO A 150 8.69 19.33 -7.39
N GLU A 151 9.01 20.06 -6.32
CA GLU A 151 9.30 21.51 -6.36
C GLU A 151 10.52 21.84 -7.22
#